data_91492978c612d0f471b6ac6ce20428f7
#
_entry.id   91492978c612d0f471b6ac6ce20428f7
#
_cell.length_a   1.000
_cell.length_b   1.000
_cell.length_c   1.000
_cell.angle_alpha   90.00
_cell.angle_beta   90.00
_cell.angle_gamma   90.00
#
_symmetry.space_group_name_H-M   'P 1'
#
loop_
_entity.id
_entity.type
_entity.pdbx_description
1 polymer ?
#
loop_
_entity_poly.entity_id
_entity_poly.type
_entity_poly.pdbx_seq_one_letter_code
_entity_poly.pdbx_strand_id
1 'polypeptide(L)'
;MMILGDWGTSVCRLYLCQFIDEQLTVVDRKAGPGSKKDLDLEQSFFNLCSDWLEEFGRVPVFLIGTVGSNIGWKLVPYVSCPTDQHQLLASAMSFDARGVPFTIFPGLSCQNRHKLPDVMRGEETQIFGFLSQQPNHPAEQLVCLPGTHTKWALLEHDSISSFITSPVGELFEVLSNHSVLLNPIDDDSWDQKGFSEGLDIGLSKTSNIIHTLFATRAKQVLNNQSNTQASCFLSGLLIGADVKAAMQDFHLFSNVVLIGSSKINSLYEVALNKLNIRTEHYTSEWATTCGLQALTSERWKQLDERS
;
A
#
# COMPACT_ATOMS: atom_id res chain seq x y z
N MET A 1 5.86 15.41 -22.23
CA MET A 1 4.83 14.42 -21.79
C MET A 1 5.54 13.19 -21.26
N MET A 2 4.92 12.46 -20.29
CA MET A 2 5.37 11.18 -19.76
C MET A 2 4.17 10.35 -19.33
N ILE A 3 4.33 9.05 -19.21
CA ILE A 3 3.32 8.16 -18.65
C ILE A 3 3.83 7.65 -17.31
N LEU A 4 3.02 7.82 -16.25
CA LEU A 4 3.27 7.27 -14.92
C LEU A 4 2.29 6.13 -14.66
N GLY A 5 2.73 5.07 -13.99
CA GLY A 5 1.86 3.94 -13.71
C GLY A 5 2.06 3.31 -12.34
N ASP A 6 0.95 3.12 -11.62
CA ASP A 6 0.85 2.24 -10.48
C ASP A 6 0.18 0.93 -10.95
N TRP A 7 0.97 -0.11 -11.07
CA TRP A 7 0.50 -1.40 -11.58
C TRP A 7 0.47 -2.44 -10.46
N GLY A 8 -0.65 -2.47 -9.76
CA GLY A 8 -0.89 -3.42 -8.68
C GLY A 8 -1.31 -4.81 -9.16
N THR A 9 -1.56 -5.73 -8.23
CA THR A 9 -2.02 -7.09 -8.53
C THR A 9 -3.43 -7.11 -9.12
N SER A 10 -4.33 -6.25 -8.63
CA SER A 10 -5.74 -6.23 -9.04
C SER A 10 -6.05 -5.21 -10.13
N VAL A 11 -5.39 -4.06 -10.10
CA VAL A 11 -5.67 -2.91 -10.98
C VAL A 11 -4.36 -2.28 -11.44
N CYS A 12 -4.31 -1.89 -12.71
CA CYS A 12 -3.33 -0.98 -13.29
C CYS A 12 -3.95 0.41 -13.39
N ARG A 13 -3.24 1.45 -12.94
CA ARG A 13 -3.59 2.85 -13.13
C ARG A 13 -2.48 3.55 -13.86
N LEU A 14 -2.80 4.18 -14.99
CA LEU A 14 -1.85 4.93 -15.81
C LEU A 14 -2.30 6.39 -15.89
N TYR A 15 -1.32 7.28 -15.83
CA TYR A 15 -1.51 8.72 -15.84
C TYR A 15 -0.66 9.32 -16.95
N LEU A 16 -1.28 10.00 -17.90
CA LEU A 16 -0.56 10.86 -18.83
C LEU A 16 -0.27 12.17 -18.13
N CYS A 17 1.00 12.53 -18.04
CA CYS A 17 1.46 13.67 -17.27
C CYS A 17 2.38 14.59 -18.05
N GLN A 18 2.44 15.83 -17.61
CA GLN A 18 3.43 16.82 -18.05
C GLN A 18 3.95 17.62 -16.86
N PHE A 19 5.17 18.14 -16.96
CA PHE A 19 5.64 19.15 -16.01
C PHE A 19 5.27 20.55 -16.50
N ILE A 20 4.58 21.30 -15.65
CA ILE A 20 4.28 22.73 -15.84
C ILE A 20 4.80 23.42 -14.58
N ASP A 21 5.74 24.37 -14.78
CA ASP A 21 6.36 25.12 -13.66
C ASP A 21 6.90 24.21 -12.54
N GLU A 22 7.62 23.15 -12.93
CA GLU A 22 8.17 22.11 -12.04
C GLU A 22 7.12 21.25 -11.28
N GLN A 23 5.84 21.44 -11.56
CA GLN A 23 4.77 20.64 -10.99
C GLN A 23 4.27 19.59 -11.97
N LEU A 24 4.10 18.37 -11.48
CA LEU A 24 3.52 17.28 -12.25
C LEU A 24 2.00 17.50 -12.37
N THR A 25 1.54 17.66 -13.62
CA THR A 25 0.12 17.81 -13.92
C THR A 25 -0.38 16.58 -14.64
N VAL A 26 -1.43 15.94 -14.13
CA VAL A 26 -2.11 14.82 -14.77
C VAL A 26 -3.06 15.37 -15.84
N VAL A 27 -2.81 14.99 -17.10
CA VAL A 27 -3.59 15.42 -18.27
C VAL A 27 -4.73 14.44 -18.54
N ASP A 28 -4.46 13.13 -18.42
CA ASP A 28 -5.45 12.08 -18.64
C ASP A 28 -5.15 10.86 -17.78
N ARG A 29 -6.14 9.98 -17.61
CA ARG A 29 -6.06 8.79 -16.75
C ARG A 29 -6.67 7.58 -17.44
N LYS A 30 -6.02 6.43 -17.26
CA LYS A 30 -6.55 5.13 -17.71
C LYS A 30 -6.42 4.09 -16.62
N ALA A 31 -7.32 3.12 -16.64
CA ALA A 31 -7.25 1.97 -15.76
C ALA A 31 -7.41 0.68 -16.58
N GLY A 32 -6.73 -0.36 -16.12
CA GLY A 32 -6.74 -1.66 -16.75
C GLY A 32 -6.57 -2.79 -15.73
N PRO A 33 -6.47 -4.04 -16.21
CA PRO A 33 -6.26 -5.19 -15.35
C PRO A 33 -4.90 -5.11 -14.65
N GLY A 34 -4.84 -5.56 -13.40
CA GLY A 34 -3.60 -5.71 -12.66
C GLY A 34 -2.72 -6.85 -13.18
N SER A 35 -1.56 -7.02 -12.56
CA SER A 35 -0.61 -8.09 -12.90
C SER A 35 -1.17 -9.46 -12.51
N LYS A 36 -1.51 -10.28 -13.52
CA LYS A 36 -1.93 -11.66 -13.36
C LYS A 36 -0.96 -12.56 -14.13
N LYS A 37 -0.72 -13.77 -13.63
CA LYS A 37 0.28 -14.70 -14.16
C LYS A 37 0.15 -14.98 -15.68
N ASP A 38 -1.07 -14.99 -16.20
CA ASP A 38 -1.37 -15.35 -17.59
C ASP A 38 -1.64 -14.12 -18.48
N LEU A 39 -1.39 -12.90 -17.99
CA LEU A 39 -1.60 -11.67 -18.72
C LEU A 39 -0.29 -11.22 -19.40
N ASP A 40 -0.33 -10.97 -20.69
CA ASP A 40 0.74 -10.27 -21.41
C ASP A 40 0.67 -8.77 -21.04
N LEU A 41 1.52 -8.36 -20.08
CA LEU A 41 1.53 -7.00 -19.54
C LEU A 41 2.07 -6.00 -20.57
N GLU A 42 3.00 -6.39 -21.44
CA GLU A 42 3.47 -5.55 -22.53
C GLU A 42 2.32 -5.22 -23.48
N GLN A 43 1.64 -6.24 -23.98
CA GLN A 43 0.53 -6.04 -24.91
C GLN A 43 -0.61 -5.26 -24.23
N SER A 44 -0.87 -5.51 -22.95
CA SER A 44 -1.89 -4.77 -22.17
C SER A 44 -1.56 -3.30 -22.07
N PHE A 45 -0.29 -2.94 -21.81
CA PHE A 45 0.17 -1.55 -21.78
C PHE A 45 -0.05 -0.86 -23.12
N PHE A 46 0.45 -1.46 -24.21
CA PHE A 46 0.37 -0.86 -25.55
C PHE A 46 -1.09 -0.74 -26.03
N ASN A 47 -1.95 -1.70 -25.72
CA ASN A 47 -3.37 -1.58 -26.03
C ASN A 47 -4.05 -0.44 -25.24
N LEU A 48 -3.71 -0.29 -23.98
CA LEU A 48 -4.31 0.72 -23.09
C LEU A 48 -3.84 2.14 -23.44
N CYS A 49 -2.58 2.30 -23.88
CA CYS A 49 -1.97 3.59 -24.15
C CYS A 49 -1.84 3.92 -25.66
N SER A 50 -2.46 3.14 -26.56
CA SER A 50 -2.30 3.29 -28.00
C SER A 50 -2.54 4.73 -28.49
N ASP A 51 -3.64 5.35 -28.08
CA ASP A 51 -4.00 6.73 -28.45
C ASP A 51 -3.00 7.77 -27.90
N TRP A 52 -2.53 7.61 -26.66
CA TRP A 52 -1.50 8.50 -26.11
C TRP A 52 -0.18 8.39 -26.90
N LEU A 53 0.20 7.17 -27.27
CA LEU A 53 1.43 6.94 -28.02
C LEU A 53 1.31 7.38 -29.49
N GLU A 54 0.12 7.32 -30.09
CA GLU A 54 -0.17 7.86 -31.41
C GLU A 54 -0.10 9.39 -31.42
N GLU A 55 -0.64 10.05 -30.38
CA GLU A 55 -0.69 11.51 -30.29
C GLU A 55 0.65 12.12 -29.88
N PHE A 56 1.29 11.56 -28.84
CA PHE A 56 2.48 12.18 -28.22
C PHE A 56 3.80 11.46 -28.58
N GLY A 57 3.74 10.35 -29.32
CA GLY A 57 4.92 9.60 -29.73
C GLY A 57 5.57 8.81 -28.59
N ARG A 58 6.90 8.69 -28.64
CA ARG A 58 7.69 7.87 -27.69
C ARG A 58 7.97 8.62 -26.39
N VAL A 59 6.95 8.79 -25.57
CA VAL A 59 7.10 9.41 -24.26
C VAL A 59 7.68 8.42 -23.24
N PRO A 60 8.51 8.86 -22.28
CA PRO A 60 9.04 7.98 -21.24
C PRO A 60 7.95 7.49 -20.32
N VAL A 61 8.10 6.23 -19.87
CA VAL A 61 7.14 5.52 -19.02
C VAL A 61 7.83 5.13 -17.71
N PHE A 62 7.22 5.49 -16.57
CA PHE A 62 7.71 5.18 -15.25
C PHE A 62 6.66 4.35 -14.50
N LEU A 63 7.04 3.17 -14.04
CA LEU A 63 6.12 2.22 -13.44
C LEU A 63 6.57 1.83 -12.03
N ILE A 64 5.59 1.66 -11.14
CA ILE A 64 5.75 1.10 -9.80
C ILE A 64 4.83 -0.11 -9.60
N GLY A 65 5.02 -0.84 -8.52
CA GLY A 65 4.14 -1.93 -8.09
C GLY A 65 4.51 -3.27 -8.67
N THR A 66 3.54 -4.18 -8.72
CA THR A 66 3.75 -5.60 -9.06
C THR A 66 4.26 -5.85 -10.49
N VAL A 67 4.21 -4.86 -11.37
CA VAL A 67 4.82 -4.92 -12.70
C VAL A 67 6.32 -5.25 -12.66
N GLY A 68 7.00 -4.90 -11.56
CA GLY A 68 8.40 -5.20 -11.29
C GLY A 68 8.65 -6.49 -10.50
N SER A 69 7.65 -7.31 -10.26
CA SER A 69 7.75 -8.55 -9.49
C SER A 69 7.99 -9.78 -10.38
N ASN A 70 8.11 -10.96 -9.76
CA ASN A 70 8.23 -12.24 -10.47
C ASN A 70 6.97 -12.66 -11.26
N ILE A 71 5.83 -12.05 -11.00
CA ILE A 71 4.59 -12.17 -11.80
C ILE A 71 4.34 -10.93 -12.67
N GLY A 72 5.28 -10.01 -12.70
CA GLY A 72 5.22 -8.77 -13.45
C GLY A 72 5.83 -8.87 -14.85
N TRP A 73 5.99 -7.72 -15.50
CA TRP A 73 6.56 -7.62 -16.83
C TRP A 73 8.09 -7.84 -16.85
N LYS A 74 8.80 -7.17 -15.93
CA LYS A 74 10.26 -7.31 -15.77
C LYS A 74 10.57 -7.45 -14.28
N LEU A 75 11.33 -8.46 -13.92
CA LEU A 75 11.76 -8.62 -12.53
C LEU A 75 12.81 -7.56 -12.17
N VAL A 76 12.45 -6.68 -11.24
CA VAL A 76 13.35 -5.68 -10.66
C VAL A 76 13.70 -6.14 -9.25
N PRO A 77 14.98 -6.35 -8.92
CA PRO A 77 15.40 -6.75 -7.57
C PRO A 77 14.96 -5.76 -6.51
N TYR A 78 14.69 -6.27 -5.31
CA TYR A 78 14.39 -5.43 -4.15
C TYR A 78 15.65 -4.71 -3.65
N VAL A 79 15.49 -3.48 -3.17
CA VAL A 79 16.52 -2.75 -2.43
C VAL A 79 16.37 -3.06 -0.94
N SER A 80 17.48 -3.29 -0.25
CA SER A 80 17.46 -3.61 1.18
C SER A 80 17.36 -2.35 2.02
N CYS A 81 16.51 -2.37 3.03
CA CYS A 81 16.47 -1.32 4.07
C CYS A 81 17.74 -1.37 4.96
N PRO A 82 18.19 -0.22 5.52
CA PRO A 82 17.60 1.12 5.33
C PRO A 82 17.84 1.68 3.92
N THR A 83 16.87 2.39 3.39
CA THR A 83 16.88 2.92 2.02
C THR A 83 16.24 4.31 1.97
N ASP A 84 16.91 5.24 1.30
CA ASP A 84 16.38 6.55 0.94
C ASP A 84 15.87 6.60 -0.53
N GLN A 85 15.27 7.72 -0.90
CA GLN A 85 14.75 7.94 -2.25
C GLN A 85 15.86 7.84 -3.31
N HIS A 86 17.06 8.34 -3.03
CA HIS A 86 18.17 8.35 -3.97
C HIS A 86 18.64 6.92 -4.30
N GLN A 87 18.75 6.06 -3.29
CA GLN A 87 19.11 4.64 -3.45
C GLN A 87 18.04 3.88 -4.25
N LEU A 88 16.74 4.20 -4.01
CA LEU A 88 15.64 3.63 -4.78
C LEU A 88 15.76 4.01 -6.27
N LEU A 89 16.00 5.30 -6.56
CA LEU A 89 16.19 5.81 -7.92
C LEU A 89 17.38 5.18 -8.63
N ALA A 90 18.51 5.05 -7.95
CA ALA A 90 19.72 4.45 -8.50
C ALA A 90 19.54 2.96 -8.87
N SER A 91 18.59 2.29 -8.22
CA SER A 91 18.29 0.86 -8.43
C SER A 91 17.14 0.60 -9.42
N ALA A 92 16.58 1.64 -10.02
CA ALA A 92 15.52 1.51 -11.01
C ALA A 92 16.03 0.84 -12.29
N MET A 93 15.21 -0.04 -12.87
CA MET A 93 15.54 -0.74 -14.12
C MET A 93 14.97 0.00 -15.32
N SER A 94 15.84 0.39 -16.26
CA SER A 94 15.44 1.00 -17.53
C SER A 94 15.62 0.02 -18.69
N PHE A 95 14.66 0.01 -19.62
CA PHE A 95 14.68 -0.82 -20.83
C PHE A 95 13.84 -0.17 -21.93
N ASP A 96 13.98 -0.65 -23.16
CA ASP A 96 13.13 -0.27 -24.30
C ASP A 96 12.17 -1.40 -24.64
N ALA A 97 10.90 -1.05 -24.91
CA ALA A 97 9.93 -1.96 -25.49
C ALA A 97 9.20 -1.24 -26.64
N ARG A 98 9.28 -1.81 -27.85
CA ARG A 98 8.72 -1.27 -29.09
C ARG A 98 9.14 0.19 -29.36
N GLY A 99 10.36 0.55 -28.93
CA GLY A 99 10.92 1.89 -29.10
C GLY A 99 10.42 2.91 -28.07
N VAL A 100 9.69 2.51 -27.04
CA VAL A 100 9.26 3.34 -25.91
C VAL A 100 10.19 3.08 -24.73
N PRO A 101 10.78 4.13 -24.09
CA PRO A 101 11.65 3.96 -22.93
C PRO A 101 10.85 3.76 -21.65
N PHE A 102 11.10 2.65 -20.96
CA PHE A 102 10.50 2.30 -19.69
C PHE A 102 11.50 2.37 -18.54
N THR A 103 11.03 2.77 -17.38
CA THR A 103 11.75 2.65 -16.10
C THR A 103 10.79 2.05 -15.07
N ILE A 104 11.19 0.94 -14.45
CA ILE A 104 10.45 0.32 -13.34
C ILE A 104 11.24 0.52 -12.06
N PHE A 105 10.59 1.11 -11.04
CA PHE A 105 11.19 1.29 -9.73
C PHE A 105 11.13 -0.01 -8.91
N PRO A 106 12.17 -0.31 -8.11
CA PRO A 106 12.22 -1.50 -7.26
C PRO A 106 11.26 -1.36 -6.08
N GLY A 107 10.89 -2.50 -5.48
CA GLY A 107 10.35 -2.54 -4.13
C GLY A 107 11.47 -2.62 -3.10
N LEU A 108 11.10 -2.67 -1.81
CA LEU A 108 12.02 -2.80 -0.69
C LEU A 108 11.94 -4.17 -0.02
N SER A 109 13.06 -4.59 0.55
CA SER A 109 13.15 -5.75 1.44
C SER A 109 13.82 -5.37 2.74
N CYS A 110 13.48 -6.07 3.82
CA CYS A 110 14.18 -5.93 5.08
C CYS A 110 14.20 -7.26 5.85
N GLN A 111 15.01 -7.32 6.90
CA GLN A 111 14.78 -8.22 8.02
C GLN A 111 13.95 -7.44 9.05
N ASN A 112 12.70 -7.88 9.26
CA ASN A 112 11.82 -7.23 10.22
C ASN A 112 12.30 -7.44 11.68
N ARG A 113 11.59 -6.87 12.64
CA ARG A 113 11.97 -6.95 14.06
C ARG A 113 12.06 -8.38 14.61
N HIS A 114 11.38 -9.34 13.99
CA HIS A 114 11.45 -10.76 14.33
C HIS A 114 12.58 -11.50 13.60
N LYS A 115 13.47 -10.78 12.89
CA LYS A 115 14.55 -11.32 12.06
C LYS A 115 14.04 -12.23 10.92
N LEU A 116 12.82 -11.98 10.47
CA LEU A 116 12.22 -12.63 9.32
C LEU A 116 12.32 -11.75 8.10
N PRO A 117 12.48 -12.31 6.88
CA PRO A 117 12.47 -11.53 5.66
C PRO A 117 11.08 -10.93 5.44
N ASP A 118 11.06 -9.68 4.97
CA ASP A 118 9.84 -8.97 4.63
C ASP A 118 10.04 -8.16 3.34
N VAL A 119 8.95 -7.92 2.60
CA VAL A 119 8.99 -7.20 1.32
C VAL A 119 7.80 -6.27 1.17
N MET A 120 8.00 -5.14 0.47
CA MET A 120 6.92 -4.30 -0.04
C MET A 120 7.24 -3.85 -1.45
N ARG A 121 6.19 -3.56 -2.24
CA ARG A 121 6.36 -3.08 -3.60
C ARG A 121 5.16 -2.23 -4.02
N GLY A 122 5.43 -0.92 -4.13
CA GLY A 122 4.44 0.14 -4.36
C GLY A 122 4.25 1.04 -3.16
N GLU A 123 4.23 0.48 -1.95
CA GLU A 123 4.07 1.22 -0.70
C GLU A 123 5.27 2.14 -0.39
N GLU A 124 6.50 1.74 -0.76
CA GLU A 124 7.69 2.60 -0.65
C GLU A 124 7.53 3.91 -1.40
N THR A 125 6.88 3.87 -2.56
CA THR A 125 6.60 5.09 -3.34
C THR A 125 5.64 6.02 -2.60
N GLN A 126 4.63 5.47 -1.92
CA GLN A 126 3.70 6.26 -1.11
C GLN A 126 4.40 6.90 0.08
N ILE A 127 5.32 6.19 0.73
CA ILE A 127 6.11 6.71 1.85
C ILE A 127 7.01 7.85 1.37
N PHE A 128 7.76 7.68 0.28
CA PHE A 128 8.59 8.77 -0.27
C PHE A 128 7.76 9.94 -0.78
N GLY A 129 6.54 9.68 -1.28
CA GLY A 129 5.58 10.73 -1.61
C GLY A 129 5.17 11.55 -0.39
N PHE A 130 4.87 10.90 0.72
CA PHE A 130 4.59 11.55 1.99
C PHE A 130 5.80 12.39 2.45
N LEU A 131 7.00 11.80 2.51
CA LEU A 131 8.22 12.48 2.93
C LEU A 131 8.53 13.71 2.07
N SER A 132 8.34 13.64 0.76
CA SER A 132 8.59 14.77 -0.16
C SER A 132 7.73 16.00 0.12
N GLN A 133 6.60 15.82 0.80
CA GLN A 133 5.68 16.91 1.16
C GLN A 133 5.82 17.36 2.62
N GLN A 134 6.72 16.74 3.38
CA GLN A 134 6.91 16.98 4.81
C GLN A 134 8.37 17.33 5.14
N PRO A 135 8.90 18.47 4.70
CA PRO A 135 10.32 18.81 4.86
C PRO A 135 10.78 18.95 6.32
N ASN A 136 9.85 19.07 7.26
CA ASN A 136 10.11 19.20 8.69
C ASN A 136 9.53 18.02 9.49
N HIS A 137 9.46 16.82 8.91
CA HIS A 137 8.99 15.65 9.65
C HIS A 137 9.94 15.29 10.82
N PRO A 138 9.47 14.58 11.85
CA PRO A 138 10.32 14.12 12.95
C PRO A 138 11.45 13.22 12.45
N ALA A 139 12.57 13.20 13.19
CA ALA A 139 13.71 12.33 12.87
C ALA A 139 13.34 10.83 12.89
N GLU A 140 12.38 10.46 13.71
CA GLU A 140 11.79 9.11 13.72
C GLU A 140 10.27 9.20 13.59
N GLN A 141 9.68 8.41 12.70
CA GLN A 141 8.24 8.37 12.48
C GLN A 141 7.76 6.97 12.15
N LEU A 142 6.60 6.60 12.67
CA LEU A 142 5.90 5.37 12.32
C LEU A 142 4.79 5.67 11.31
N VAL A 143 4.84 4.97 10.18
CA VAL A 143 3.84 5.04 9.11
C VAL A 143 3.13 3.70 9.02
N CYS A 144 1.81 3.72 9.00
CA CYS A 144 0.98 2.56 8.72
C CYS A 144 0.30 2.75 7.35
N LEU A 145 0.41 1.76 6.49
CA LEU A 145 -0.28 1.71 5.20
C LEU A 145 -1.31 0.56 5.25
N PRO A 146 -2.52 0.82 5.76
CA PRO A 146 -3.56 -0.20 5.86
C PRO A 146 -4.04 -0.64 4.48
N GLY A 147 -4.15 -1.96 4.27
CA GLY A 147 -4.57 -2.54 3.00
C GLY A 147 -4.75 -4.04 3.08
N THR A 148 -4.72 -4.71 1.92
CA THR A 148 -4.71 -6.18 1.85
C THR A 148 -3.57 -6.75 2.68
N HIS A 149 -2.37 -6.17 2.52
CA HIS A 149 -1.17 -6.43 3.31
C HIS A 149 -0.74 -5.14 3.99
N THR A 150 -1.22 -4.89 5.20
CA THR A 150 -0.87 -3.70 5.97
C THR A 150 0.62 -3.64 6.23
N LYS A 151 1.24 -2.49 5.98
CA LYS A 151 2.66 -2.23 6.29
C LYS A 151 2.76 -1.29 7.48
N TRP A 152 3.62 -1.63 8.42
CA TRP A 152 4.08 -0.76 9.49
C TRP A 152 5.54 -0.44 9.23
N ALA A 153 5.83 0.77 8.79
CA ALA A 153 7.17 1.21 8.39
C ALA A 153 7.74 2.21 9.38
N LEU A 154 8.96 1.94 9.84
CA LEU A 154 9.75 2.85 10.64
C LEU A 154 10.57 3.73 9.70
N LEU A 155 10.39 5.03 9.80
CA LEU A 155 11.19 6.02 9.13
C LEU A 155 12.24 6.56 10.12
N GLU A 156 13.46 6.67 9.64
CA GLU A 156 14.56 7.35 10.33
C GLU A 156 15.12 8.41 9.37
N HIS A 157 14.92 9.68 9.72
CA HIS A 157 15.15 10.80 8.80
C HIS A 157 14.41 10.57 7.47
N ASP A 158 15.07 10.76 6.34
CA ASP A 158 14.49 10.60 5.00
C ASP A 158 14.54 9.14 4.48
N SER A 159 14.80 8.18 5.36
CA SER A 159 14.99 6.78 4.99
C SER A 159 13.91 5.87 5.58
N ILE A 160 13.50 4.86 4.84
CA ILE A 160 12.74 3.72 5.35
C ILE A 160 13.75 2.78 6.01
N SER A 161 13.76 2.77 7.35
CA SER A 161 14.74 2.00 8.13
C SER A 161 14.38 0.51 8.18
N SER A 162 13.12 0.21 8.45
CA SER A 162 12.58 -1.16 8.47
C SER A 162 11.07 -1.15 8.38
N PHE A 163 10.49 -2.31 8.14
CA PHE A 163 9.03 -2.47 8.16
C PHE A 163 8.63 -3.88 8.56
N ILE A 164 7.33 -4.05 8.87
CA ILE A 164 6.70 -5.34 9.08
C ILE A 164 5.36 -5.37 8.35
N THR A 165 5.05 -6.51 7.75
CA THR A 165 3.81 -6.73 6.99
C THR A 165 2.86 -7.59 7.79
N SER A 166 1.59 -7.15 7.87
CA SER A 166 0.47 -7.93 8.42
C SER A 166 -0.55 -8.20 7.32
N PRO A 167 -0.93 -9.45 7.02
CA PRO A 167 -1.90 -9.78 5.97
C PRO A 167 -3.36 -9.59 6.45
N VAL A 168 -3.67 -8.48 7.11
CA VAL A 168 -4.97 -8.26 7.79
C VAL A 168 -6.13 -8.24 6.81
N GLY A 169 -6.00 -7.51 5.69
CA GLY A 169 -7.05 -7.43 4.69
C GLY A 169 -7.26 -8.75 3.96
N GLU A 170 -6.18 -9.46 3.62
CA GLU A 170 -6.26 -10.80 3.02
C GLU A 170 -6.88 -11.81 3.98
N LEU A 171 -6.49 -11.81 5.25
CA LEU A 171 -7.10 -12.67 6.27
C LEU A 171 -8.59 -12.38 6.41
N PHE A 172 -8.99 -11.11 6.44
CA PHE A 172 -10.40 -10.74 6.48
C PHE A 172 -11.16 -11.30 5.28
N GLU A 173 -10.63 -11.12 4.06
CA GLU A 173 -11.24 -11.63 2.83
C GLU A 173 -11.36 -13.15 2.84
N VAL A 174 -10.27 -13.86 3.12
CA VAL A 174 -10.26 -15.34 3.12
C VAL A 174 -11.18 -15.90 4.21
N LEU A 175 -11.14 -15.34 5.42
CA LEU A 175 -11.98 -15.80 6.52
C LEU A 175 -13.46 -15.48 6.31
N SER A 176 -13.78 -14.40 5.61
CA SER A 176 -15.15 -14.03 5.27
C SER A 176 -15.74 -14.89 4.17
N ASN A 177 -14.95 -15.19 3.13
CA ASN A 177 -15.48 -15.81 1.91
C ASN A 177 -15.17 -17.31 1.79
N HIS A 178 -14.14 -17.80 2.49
CA HIS A 178 -13.60 -19.16 2.31
C HIS A 178 -13.46 -19.94 3.62
N SER A 179 -14.13 -19.50 4.70
CA SER A 179 -14.12 -20.23 5.97
C SER A 179 -15.54 -20.44 6.52
N VAL A 180 -15.66 -21.23 7.59
CA VAL A 180 -16.92 -21.42 8.32
C VAL A 180 -17.23 -20.29 9.31
N LEU A 181 -16.36 -19.28 9.41
CA LEU A 181 -16.51 -18.21 10.39
C LEU A 181 -17.66 -17.26 10.04
N LEU A 182 -17.86 -17.01 8.74
CA LEU A 182 -18.93 -16.15 8.23
C LEU A 182 -19.70 -16.88 7.13
N ASN A 183 -20.98 -16.52 6.98
CA ASN A 183 -21.68 -16.79 5.73
C ASN A 183 -21.40 -15.60 4.77
N PRO A 184 -21.42 -15.81 3.45
CA PRO A 184 -21.26 -14.72 2.48
C PRO A 184 -22.22 -13.55 2.80
N ILE A 185 -21.69 -12.33 2.68
CA ILE A 185 -22.46 -11.10 2.90
C ILE A 185 -22.60 -10.43 1.57
N ASP A 186 -23.83 -10.13 1.19
CA ASP A 186 -24.15 -9.52 -0.10
C ASP A 186 -24.25 -7.97 -0.03
N ASP A 187 -24.03 -7.38 1.14
CA ASP A 187 -24.16 -5.95 1.34
C ASP A 187 -22.97 -5.33 2.14
N ASP A 188 -22.76 -4.03 1.94
CA ASP A 188 -21.77 -3.20 2.65
C ASP A 188 -22.31 -2.64 3.99
N SER A 189 -23.30 -3.29 4.60
CA SER A 189 -23.87 -2.83 5.86
C SER A 189 -22.84 -2.85 7.00
N TRP A 190 -22.96 -1.89 7.93
CA TRP A 190 -22.03 -1.67 9.01
C TRP A 190 -22.70 -1.81 10.38
N ASP A 191 -22.06 -2.54 11.29
CA ASP A 191 -22.46 -2.62 12.69
C ASP A 191 -21.34 -2.15 13.63
N GLN A 192 -21.51 -0.95 14.16
CA GLN A 192 -20.52 -0.31 15.02
C GLN A 192 -20.28 -1.09 16.32
N LYS A 193 -21.32 -1.75 16.86
CA LYS A 193 -21.21 -2.55 18.09
C LYS A 193 -20.35 -3.78 17.86
N GLY A 194 -20.58 -4.51 16.77
CA GLY A 194 -19.78 -5.67 16.39
C GLY A 194 -18.31 -5.29 16.22
N PHE A 195 -18.04 -4.21 15.46
CA PHE A 195 -16.69 -3.72 15.27
C PHE A 195 -15.99 -3.37 16.60
N SER A 196 -16.64 -2.57 17.45
CA SER A 196 -16.06 -2.15 18.73
C SER A 196 -15.76 -3.33 19.64
N GLU A 197 -16.66 -4.31 19.69
CA GLU A 197 -16.46 -5.52 20.51
C GLU A 197 -15.28 -6.35 20.01
N GLY A 198 -15.18 -6.57 18.70
CA GLY A 198 -14.03 -7.25 18.09
C GLY A 198 -12.73 -6.52 18.36
N LEU A 199 -12.75 -5.19 18.19
CA LEU A 199 -11.59 -4.34 18.42
C LEU A 199 -11.08 -4.40 19.87
N ASP A 200 -11.97 -4.35 20.86
CA ASP A 200 -11.61 -4.44 22.29
C ASP A 200 -10.94 -5.77 22.61
N ILE A 201 -11.45 -6.86 22.04
CA ILE A 201 -10.84 -8.19 22.19
C ILE A 201 -9.47 -8.24 21.47
N GLY A 202 -9.38 -7.73 20.23
CA GLY A 202 -8.14 -7.69 19.48
C GLY A 202 -7.03 -6.90 20.17
N LEU A 203 -7.35 -5.74 20.74
CA LEU A 203 -6.43 -4.88 21.48
C LEU A 203 -6.05 -5.44 22.85
N SER A 204 -6.83 -6.37 23.42
CA SER A 204 -6.56 -6.90 24.75
C SER A 204 -5.21 -7.58 24.84
N LYS A 205 -4.42 -7.25 25.88
CA LYS A 205 -3.10 -7.85 26.13
C LYS A 205 -3.14 -9.36 26.38
N THR A 206 -4.27 -9.86 26.87
CA THR A 206 -4.47 -11.28 27.23
C THR A 206 -5.06 -12.09 26.09
N SER A 207 -5.55 -11.47 25.02
CA SER A 207 -6.13 -12.19 23.88
C SER A 207 -5.07 -12.74 22.95
N ASN A 208 -5.31 -13.96 22.47
CA ASN A 208 -4.56 -14.56 21.38
C ASN A 208 -5.49 -14.67 20.17
N ILE A 209 -5.07 -14.15 19.02
CA ILE A 209 -5.90 -14.08 17.82
C ILE A 209 -6.39 -15.46 17.39
N ILE A 210 -5.55 -16.49 17.45
CA ILE A 210 -5.92 -17.86 17.07
C ILE A 210 -7.05 -18.40 17.94
N HIS A 211 -7.06 -18.10 19.24
CA HIS A 211 -8.10 -18.55 20.17
C HIS A 211 -9.40 -17.74 20.06
N THR A 212 -9.33 -16.51 19.56
CA THR A 212 -10.47 -15.59 19.52
C THR A 212 -11.20 -15.57 18.17
N LEU A 213 -10.55 -15.98 17.08
CA LEU A 213 -11.17 -16.00 15.73
C LEU A 213 -12.48 -16.79 15.70
N PHE A 214 -12.54 -17.96 16.34
CA PHE A 214 -13.74 -18.80 16.31
C PHE A 214 -14.93 -18.20 17.06
N ALA A 215 -14.70 -17.20 17.91
CA ALA A 215 -15.79 -16.45 18.57
C ALA A 215 -16.71 -15.77 17.54
N THR A 216 -16.21 -15.42 16.36
CA THR A 216 -16.99 -14.90 15.22
C THR A 216 -18.13 -15.86 14.86
N ARG A 217 -17.85 -17.17 14.77
CA ARG A 217 -18.86 -18.20 14.48
C ARG A 217 -19.70 -18.55 15.70
N ALA A 218 -19.07 -18.71 16.85
CA ALA A 218 -19.76 -19.12 18.07
C ALA A 218 -20.86 -18.12 18.48
N LYS A 219 -20.64 -16.82 18.30
CA LYS A 219 -21.64 -15.78 18.58
C LYS A 219 -22.84 -15.83 17.64
N GLN A 220 -22.65 -16.18 16.38
CA GLN A 220 -23.75 -16.36 15.45
C GLN A 220 -24.62 -17.54 15.88
N VAL A 221 -24.01 -18.65 16.30
CA VAL A 221 -24.70 -19.88 16.67
C VAL A 221 -25.42 -19.74 18.03
N LEU A 222 -24.75 -19.16 19.03
CA LEU A 222 -25.24 -19.11 20.41
C LEU A 222 -26.06 -17.86 20.72
N ASN A 223 -25.69 -16.73 20.12
CA ASN A 223 -26.27 -15.42 20.45
C ASN A 223 -27.12 -14.84 19.31
N ASN A 224 -27.38 -15.61 18.24
CA ASN A 224 -28.11 -15.17 17.05
C ASN A 224 -27.56 -13.88 16.44
N GLN A 225 -26.23 -13.69 16.48
CA GLN A 225 -25.57 -12.52 15.89
C GLN A 225 -25.75 -12.56 14.35
N SER A 226 -26.12 -11.43 13.75
CA SER A 226 -26.27 -11.32 12.29
C SER A 226 -24.91 -11.45 11.58
N ASN A 227 -24.93 -11.77 10.28
CA ASN A 227 -23.72 -11.81 9.47
C ASN A 227 -22.98 -10.47 9.46
N THR A 228 -23.70 -9.35 9.35
CA THR A 228 -23.14 -8.00 9.41
C THR A 228 -22.40 -7.75 10.74
N GLN A 229 -23.03 -8.08 11.85
CA GLN A 229 -22.41 -7.96 13.17
C GLN A 229 -21.16 -8.83 13.28
N ALA A 230 -21.23 -10.08 12.80
CA ALA A 230 -20.11 -11.01 12.84
C ALA A 230 -18.95 -10.57 11.93
N SER A 231 -19.24 -10.02 10.75
CA SER A 231 -18.23 -9.47 9.84
C SER A 231 -17.53 -8.25 10.46
N CYS A 232 -18.30 -7.31 11.01
CA CYS A 232 -17.74 -6.16 11.70
C CYS A 232 -16.93 -6.57 12.95
N PHE A 233 -17.38 -7.60 13.68
CA PHE A 233 -16.63 -8.18 14.78
C PHE A 233 -15.29 -8.76 14.32
N LEU A 234 -15.27 -9.54 13.23
CA LEU A 234 -14.04 -10.09 12.65
C LEU A 234 -13.08 -8.97 12.22
N SER A 235 -13.59 -7.94 11.54
CA SER A 235 -12.80 -6.77 11.13
C SER A 235 -12.15 -6.09 12.33
N GLY A 236 -12.94 -5.78 13.36
CA GLY A 236 -12.42 -5.17 14.60
C GLY A 236 -11.37 -6.04 15.29
N LEU A 237 -11.61 -7.36 15.36
CA LEU A 237 -10.70 -8.32 15.98
C LEU A 237 -9.34 -8.36 15.27
N LEU A 238 -9.33 -8.43 13.94
CA LEU A 238 -8.11 -8.47 13.14
C LEU A 238 -7.33 -7.16 13.23
N ILE A 239 -8.01 -6.01 13.04
CA ILE A 239 -7.38 -4.68 13.15
C ILE A 239 -6.84 -4.46 14.57
N GLY A 240 -7.59 -4.82 15.59
CA GLY A 240 -7.14 -4.70 16.98
C GLY A 240 -5.91 -5.54 17.28
N ALA A 241 -5.86 -6.78 16.77
CA ALA A 241 -4.72 -7.65 16.94
C ALA A 241 -3.46 -7.11 16.20
N ASP A 242 -3.64 -6.57 15.00
CA ASP A 242 -2.56 -5.95 14.22
C ASP A 242 -2.00 -4.70 14.91
N VAL A 243 -2.87 -3.76 15.29
CA VAL A 243 -2.45 -2.54 16.00
C VAL A 243 -1.77 -2.88 17.33
N LYS A 244 -2.30 -3.85 18.09
CA LYS A 244 -1.64 -4.33 19.32
C LYS A 244 -0.22 -4.85 19.04
N ALA A 245 -0.06 -5.70 18.04
CA ALA A 245 1.24 -6.27 17.68
C ALA A 245 2.20 -5.16 17.23
N ALA A 246 1.76 -4.26 16.36
CA ALA A 246 2.58 -3.13 15.91
C ALA A 246 3.02 -2.23 17.07
N MET A 247 2.14 -1.95 18.03
CA MET A 247 2.50 -1.13 19.20
C MET A 247 3.39 -1.87 20.20
N GLN A 248 3.42 -3.19 20.18
CA GLN A 248 4.43 -3.97 20.92
C GLN A 248 5.80 -3.90 20.23
N ASP A 249 5.81 -3.93 18.90
CA ASP A 249 7.03 -3.84 18.10
C ASP A 249 7.60 -2.40 18.05
N PHE A 250 6.74 -1.38 18.04
CA PHE A 250 7.08 0.03 17.88
C PHE A 250 6.57 0.89 19.05
N HIS A 251 6.80 0.48 20.27
CA HIS A 251 6.18 0.97 21.52
C HIS A 251 6.49 2.43 21.92
N LEU A 252 7.30 3.17 21.16
CA LEU A 252 7.74 4.52 21.52
C LEU A 252 6.95 5.63 20.81
N PHE A 253 6.03 5.30 19.89
CA PHE A 253 5.34 6.31 19.09
C PHE A 253 4.00 6.73 19.70
N SER A 254 3.82 8.04 19.88
CA SER A 254 2.56 8.65 20.31
C SER A 254 1.75 9.24 19.14
N ASN A 255 2.31 9.19 17.94
CA ASN A 255 1.70 9.61 16.67
C ASN A 255 2.03 8.59 15.58
N VAL A 256 1.04 8.27 14.73
CA VAL A 256 1.18 7.37 13.59
C VAL A 256 0.59 8.05 12.36
N VAL A 257 1.33 8.02 11.25
CA VAL A 257 0.83 8.45 9.95
C VAL A 257 0.09 7.29 9.29
N LEU A 258 -1.15 7.52 8.86
CA LEU A 258 -1.98 6.55 8.14
C LEU A 258 -2.06 6.94 6.66
N ILE A 259 -1.59 6.06 5.77
CA ILE A 259 -1.66 6.25 4.32
C ILE A 259 -2.52 5.14 3.72
N GLY A 260 -3.78 5.43 3.42
CA GLY A 260 -4.74 4.43 2.95
C GLY A 260 -6.01 5.05 2.39
N SER A 261 -7.03 4.25 2.12
CA SER A 261 -8.36 4.79 1.83
C SER A 261 -8.97 5.41 3.10
N SER A 262 -9.81 6.43 2.95
CA SER A 262 -10.43 7.10 4.09
C SER A 262 -11.18 6.12 5.00
N LYS A 263 -11.88 5.12 4.42
CA LYS A 263 -12.61 4.10 5.16
C LYS A 263 -11.68 3.27 6.07
N ILE A 264 -10.58 2.74 5.52
CA ILE A 264 -9.68 1.88 6.30
C ILE A 264 -8.85 2.69 7.30
N ASN A 265 -8.41 3.90 6.94
CA ASN A 265 -7.71 4.81 7.85
C ASN A 265 -8.56 5.09 9.09
N SER A 266 -9.87 5.37 8.94
CA SER A 266 -10.77 5.62 10.07
C SER A 266 -10.90 4.41 11.00
N LEU A 267 -10.84 3.18 10.50
CA LEU A 267 -10.88 1.99 11.33
C LEU A 267 -9.60 1.83 12.17
N TYR A 268 -8.43 2.09 11.55
CA TYR A 268 -7.14 2.08 12.26
C TYR A 268 -7.03 3.24 13.26
N GLU A 269 -7.54 4.43 12.90
CA GLU A 269 -7.62 5.58 13.82
C GLU A 269 -8.41 5.23 15.08
N VAL A 270 -9.59 4.61 14.95
CA VAL A 270 -10.38 4.17 16.12
C VAL A 270 -9.57 3.22 17.01
N ALA A 271 -8.81 2.30 16.40
CA ALA A 271 -7.97 1.37 17.15
C ALA A 271 -6.82 2.08 17.89
N LEU A 272 -6.10 2.97 17.21
CA LEU A 272 -4.97 3.73 17.74
C LEU A 272 -5.42 4.71 18.84
N ASN A 273 -6.55 5.38 18.66
CA ASN A 273 -7.13 6.29 19.63
C ASN A 273 -7.49 5.58 20.97
N LYS A 274 -7.92 4.30 20.93
CA LYS A 274 -8.12 3.50 22.16
C LYS A 274 -6.83 3.27 22.94
N LEU A 275 -5.69 3.40 22.29
CA LEU A 275 -4.36 3.32 22.92
C LEU A 275 -3.75 4.72 23.21
N ASN A 276 -4.53 5.81 23.05
CA ASN A 276 -4.12 7.21 23.18
C ASN A 276 -3.00 7.61 22.20
N ILE A 277 -2.97 7.00 21.00
CA ILE A 277 -2.05 7.30 19.93
C ILE A 277 -2.77 8.20 18.92
N ARG A 278 -2.18 9.35 18.62
CA ARG A 278 -2.70 10.29 17.61
C ARG A 278 -2.42 9.78 16.20
N THR A 279 -3.22 10.23 15.24
CA THR A 279 -3.06 9.87 13.84
C THR A 279 -3.09 11.09 12.93
N GLU A 280 -2.35 10.99 11.83
CA GLU A 280 -2.42 11.88 10.69
C GLU A 280 -2.81 11.07 9.47
N HIS A 281 -3.68 11.61 8.60
CA HIS A 281 -4.30 10.83 7.51
C HIS A 281 -3.93 11.40 6.15
N TYR A 282 -3.48 10.50 5.28
CA TYR A 282 -3.24 10.78 3.87
C TYR A 282 -3.90 9.70 3.02
N THR A 283 -4.35 10.07 1.82
CA THR A 283 -4.90 9.07 0.89
C THR A 283 -3.79 8.38 0.11
N SER A 284 -3.96 7.09 -0.19
CA SER A 284 -3.02 6.35 -1.04
C SER A 284 -2.85 7.01 -2.41
N GLU A 285 -3.92 7.56 -3.01
CA GLU A 285 -3.85 8.24 -4.30
C GLU A 285 -2.95 9.48 -4.25
N TRP A 286 -3.14 10.33 -3.23
CA TRP A 286 -2.30 11.50 -3.02
C TRP A 286 -0.83 11.10 -2.81
N ALA A 287 -0.58 10.15 -1.92
CA ALA A 287 0.76 9.69 -1.60
C ALA A 287 1.46 9.05 -2.82
N THR A 288 0.74 8.25 -3.61
CA THR A 288 1.25 7.68 -4.86
C THR A 288 1.60 8.76 -5.88
N THR A 289 0.73 9.76 -6.04
CA THR A 289 0.97 10.87 -6.99
C THR A 289 2.20 11.69 -6.58
N CYS A 290 2.30 12.07 -5.30
CA CYS A 290 3.47 12.77 -4.77
C CYS A 290 4.75 11.94 -4.90
N GLY A 291 4.67 10.63 -4.65
CA GLY A 291 5.80 9.70 -4.79
C GLY A 291 6.26 9.55 -6.22
N LEU A 292 5.35 9.37 -7.15
CA LEU A 292 5.68 9.33 -8.57
C LEU A 292 6.29 10.66 -9.03
N GLN A 293 5.75 11.80 -8.57
CA GLN A 293 6.36 13.10 -8.85
C GLN A 293 7.79 13.19 -8.30
N ALA A 294 8.00 12.82 -7.04
CA ALA A 294 9.32 12.88 -6.40
C ALA A 294 10.36 11.99 -7.11
N LEU A 295 9.95 10.75 -7.47
CA LEU A 295 10.82 9.80 -8.16
C LEU A 295 11.10 10.19 -9.62
N THR A 296 10.16 10.80 -10.32
CA THR A 296 10.32 11.12 -11.75
C THR A 296 10.93 12.47 -12.02
N SER A 297 10.78 13.47 -11.14
CA SER A 297 11.32 14.82 -11.33
C SER A 297 12.84 14.80 -11.51
N GLU A 298 13.55 14.04 -10.68
CA GLU A 298 15.01 13.91 -10.77
C GLU A 298 15.43 13.14 -12.04
N ARG A 299 14.71 12.08 -12.36
CA ARG A 299 15.01 11.27 -13.55
C ARG A 299 14.68 12.00 -14.85
N TRP A 300 13.62 12.80 -14.86
CA TRP A 300 13.26 13.65 -15.99
C TRP A 300 14.36 14.67 -16.31
N LYS A 301 14.88 15.37 -15.31
CA LYS A 301 16.00 16.32 -15.50
C LYS A 301 17.23 15.66 -16.15
N GLN A 302 17.57 14.43 -15.72
CA GLN A 302 18.68 13.67 -16.30
C GLN A 302 18.45 13.22 -17.76
N LEU A 303 17.21 13.03 -18.19
CA LEU A 303 16.86 12.66 -19.56
C LEU A 303 16.83 13.88 -20.47
N ASP A 304 16.37 15.02 -19.97
CA ASP A 304 16.28 16.29 -20.71
C ASP A 304 17.67 16.88 -20.99
N GLU A 305 18.62 16.73 -20.04
CA GLU A 305 20.03 17.15 -20.20
C GLU A 305 20.81 16.31 -21.24
N ARG A 306 20.28 15.16 -21.66
CA ARG A 306 20.92 14.26 -22.64
C ARG A 306 20.31 14.34 -24.04
N SER A 307 19.23 15.06 -24.22
CA SER A 307 18.53 15.30 -25.48
C SER A 307 18.95 16.62 -26.11
#